data_667d0a1082e66070fe5ff9f780c7944f
#
_entry.id   667d0a1082e66070fe5ff9f780c7944f
#
_cell.length_a   1.000
_cell.length_b   1.000
_cell.length_c   1.000
_cell.angle_alpha   90.00
_cell.angle_beta   90.00
_cell.angle_gamma   90.00
#
_symmetry.space_group_name_H-M   'P 1'
#
loop_
_entity.id
_entity.type
_entity.pdbx_description
1 polymer ?
#
loop_
_entity_poly.entity_id
_entity_poly.type
_entity_poly.pdbx_seq_one_letter_code
_entity_poly.pdbx_strand_id
1 'polypeptide(L)'
;MTRKIPFQAIENFRDFGDYAVGDRRLKRGRLFRAAHQSEATEADLEAMRALGLEVIVDLRRPNERERSPSRRWQGFDGLVIENDLGNAEEDPWHVFIRNSDLSAKAFTDYMVAYYRDAPFVDRHVDLYSRYFQALSETDGAVLIHCAAGKDRTGILAALTHHLAGVSEADLAADFLLTNDAERFERRAPQFADVVQEMTGRRPTQDAVITALGVEAHYLETAFSAIHDKHGSLDAYLEDVLGVDAARREAIVHKILD
;
A
#
# COMPACT_ATOMS: atom_id res chain seq x y z
N MET A 1 9.81 -17.21 -10.01
CA MET A 1 10.81 -16.15 -9.64
C MET A 1 10.26 -15.35 -8.49
N THR A 2 11.10 -14.89 -7.56
CA THR A 2 10.63 -14.08 -6.43
C THR A 2 10.19 -12.69 -6.91
N ARG A 3 9.06 -12.17 -6.39
CA ARG A 3 8.58 -10.80 -6.62
C ARG A 3 9.29 -9.79 -5.71
N LYS A 4 9.80 -10.27 -4.56
CA LYS A 4 10.53 -9.46 -3.58
C LYS A 4 11.82 -8.95 -4.22
N ILE A 5 12.05 -7.66 -4.13
CA ILE A 5 13.29 -7.00 -4.53
C ILE A 5 14.04 -6.67 -3.24
N PRO A 6 15.23 -7.24 -3.01
CA PRO A 6 15.96 -7.01 -1.78
C PRO A 6 16.52 -5.59 -1.75
N PHE A 7 16.15 -4.82 -0.74
CA PHE A 7 16.74 -3.54 -0.36
C PHE A 7 17.34 -3.66 1.03
N GLN A 8 18.31 -2.81 1.35
CA GLN A 8 18.99 -2.84 2.65
C GLN A 8 18.10 -2.28 3.77
N ALA A 9 17.38 -1.19 3.50
CA ALA A 9 16.57 -0.48 4.49
C ALA A 9 15.11 -0.23 4.05
N ILE A 10 14.76 -0.46 2.79
CA ILE A 10 13.37 -0.30 2.32
C ILE A 10 12.66 -1.63 2.45
N GLU A 11 11.65 -1.67 3.30
CA GLU A 11 10.89 -2.90 3.57
C GLU A 11 9.75 -3.12 2.57
N ASN A 12 9.31 -4.37 2.49
CA ASN A 12 8.13 -4.78 1.74
C ASN A 12 8.17 -4.37 0.26
N PHE A 13 9.38 -4.20 -0.30
CA PHE A 13 9.56 -3.78 -1.68
C PHE A 13 9.39 -4.97 -2.62
N ARG A 14 8.49 -4.82 -3.59
CA ARG A 14 8.25 -5.83 -4.61
C ARG A 14 7.65 -5.26 -5.89
N ASP A 15 7.86 -6.00 -6.96
CA ASP A 15 7.10 -5.88 -8.21
C ASP A 15 5.76 -6.59 -8.03
N PHE A 16 4.63 -5.89 -8.18
CA PHE A 16 3.30 -6.49 -8.14
C PHE A 16 2.68 -6.69 -9.53
N GLY A 17 3.54 -6.70 -10.57
CA GLY A 17 3.24 -7.20 -11.91
C GLY A 17 3.36 -8.73 -12.01
N ASP A 18 3.51 -9.24 -13.24
CA ASP A 18 3.74 -10.67 -13.55
C ASP A 18 2.62 -11.63 -13.07
N TYR A 19 1.38 -11.16 -13.00
CA TYR A 19 0.19 -11.99 -12.78
C TYR A 19 -0.51 -12.29 -14.10
N ALA A 20 -1.08 -13.49 -14.22
CA ALA A 20 -1.83 -13.90 -15.40
C ALA A 20 -3.17 -13.15 -15.49
N VAL A 21 -3.55 -12.76 -16.69
CA VAL A 21 -4.82 -12.12 -17.02
C VAL A 21 -5.33 -12.76 -18.32
N GLY A 22 -6.08 -13.84 -18.22
CA GLY A 22 -6.45 -14.65 -19.37
C GLY A 22 -5.20 -15.22 -20.07
N ASP A 23 -5.04 -14.93 -21.34
CA ASP A 23 -3.88 -15.30 -22.17
C ASP A 23 -2.74 -14.25 -22.11
N ARG A 24 -2.95 -13.14 -21.43
CA ARG A 24 -2.00 -12.04 -21.21
C ARG A 24 -1.38 -12.10 -19.82
N ARG A 25 -0.47 -11.17 -19.55
CA ARG A 25 0.20 -11.05 -18.26
C ARG A 25 0.48 -9.58 -17.90
N LEU A 26 0.40 -9.24 -16.63
CA LEU A 26 0.90 -7.97 -16.14
C LEU A 26 2.42 -7.87 -16.39
N LYS A 27 2.85 -6.80 -17.05
CA LYS A 27 4.26 -6.53 -17.33
C LYS A 27 5.07 -6.47 -16.03
N ARG A 28 6.25 -7.07 -16.05
CA ARG A 28 7.24 -6.87 -14.99
C ARG A 28 7.91 -5.51 -15.12
N GLY A 29 8.40 -4.99 -13.99
CA GLY A 29 9.15 -3.74 -13.99
C GLY A 29 8.30 -2.48 -14.20
N ARG A 30 6.97 -2.60 -14.11
CA ARG A 30 6.05 -1.48 -14.29
C ARG A 30 5.41 -1.02 -12.98
N LEU A 31 5.10 -1.96 -12.12
CA LEU A 31 4.27 -1.73 -10.93
C LEU A 31 5.04 -2.17 -9.68
N PHE A 32 5.46 -1.21 -8.87
CA PHE A 32 6.19 -1.46 -7.63
C PHE A 32 5.42 -0.99 -6.40
N ARG A 33 5.57 -1.72 -5.31
CA ARG A 33 5.04 -1.32 -4.00
C ARG A 33 6.08 -1.50 -2.91
N ALA A 34 6.03 -0.63 -1.87
CA ALA A 34 7.01 -0.67 -0.78
C ALA A 34 6.49 0.01 0.50
N ALA A 35 7.27 -0.11 1.59
CA ALA A 35 7.24 0.82 2.72
C ALA A 35 7.90 2.15 2.36
N HIS A 36 7.88 3.12 3.29
CA HIS A 36 8.53 4.43 3.07
C HIS A 36 10.06 4.29 2.94
N GLN A 37 10.69 5.30 2.31
CA GLN A 37 12.10 5.28 1.96
C GLN A 37 12.94 6.24 2.83
N SER A 38 12.49 6.59 4.06
CA SER A 38 13.22 7.54 4.92
C SER A 38 14.60 7.02 5.34
N GLU A 39 14.74 5.71 5.51
CA GLU A 39 15.97 5.05 5.92
C GLU A 39 16.77 4.49 4.74
N ALA A 40 16.35 4.76 3.48
CA ALA A 40 17.01 4.23 2.30
C ALA A 40 18.51 4.55 2.31
N THR A 41 19.33 3.54 2.08
CA THR A 41 20.80 3.73 1.91
C THR A 41 21.13 4.27 0.54
N GLU A 42 22.37 4.72 0.31
CA GLU A 42 22.81 5.13 -1.03
C GLU A 42 22.68 3.97 -2.04
N ALA A 43 22.97 2.74 -1.61
CA ALA A 43 22.78 1.55 -2.43
C ALA A 43 21.30 1.31 -2.77
N ASP A 44 20.40 1.55 -1.83
CA ASP A 44 18.96 1.47 -2.07
C ASP A 44 18.50 2.54 -3.08
N LEU A 45 18.99 3.77 -2.94
CA LEU A 45 18.66 4.86 -3.86
C LEU A 45 19.13 4.57 -5.29
N GLU A 46 20.33 4.02 -5.46
CA GLU A 46 20.83 3.62 -6.77
C GLU A 46 20.05 2.44 -7.37
N ALA A 47 19.65 1.47 -6.52
CA ALA A 47 18.78 0.38 -6.94
C ALA A 47 17.39 0.90 -7.36
N MET A 48 16.80 1.85 -6.64
CA MET A 48 15.54 2.50 -7.03
C MET A 48 15.66 3.24 -8.36
N ARG A 49 16.78 3.96 -8.57
CA ARG A 49 17.08 4.66 -9.82
C ARG A 49 17.10 3.71 -11.01
N ALA A 50 17.68 2.53 -10.84
CA ALA A 50 17.77 1.51 -11.88
C ALA A 50 16.41 0.92 -12.29
N LEU A 51 15.34 1.11 -11.48
CA LEU A 51 13.99 0.65 -11.80
C LEU A 51 13.26 1.53 -12.83
N GLY A 52 13.80 2.69 -13.20
CA GLY A 52 13.17 3.60 -14.16
C GLY A 52 11.83 4.18 -13.63
N LEU A 53 11.80 4.53 -12.34
CA LEU A 53 10.60 5.12 -11.73
C LEU A 53 10.35 6.52 -12.28
N GLU A 54 9.19 6.71 -12.89
CA GLU A 54 8.69 8.01 -13.36
C GLU A 54 7.65 8.61 -12.40
N VAL A 55 6.94 7.76 -11.65
CA VAL A 55 5.92 8.19 -10.71
C VAL A 55 6.13 7.51 -9.36
N ILE A 56 6.07 8.29 -8.28
CA ILE A 56 6.05 7.80 -6.91
C ILE A 56 4.80 8.34 -6.22
N VAL A 57 3.97 7.44 -5.67
CA VAL A 57 2.75 7.81 -4.93
C VAL A 57 2.98 7.57 -3.44
N ASP A 58 3.05 8.65 -2.69
CA ASP A 58 3.19 8.62 -1.23
C ASP A 58 1.82 8.70 -0.55
N LEU A 59 1.32 7.56 -0.11
CA LEU A 59 0.03 7.44 0.54
C LEU A 59 0.03 7.84 2.02
N ARG A 60 1.10 8.40 2.55
CA ARG A 60 1.22 8.81 3.95
C ARG A 60 0.55 10.15 4.22
N ARG A 61 0.09 10.33 5.47
CA ARG A 61 -0.38 11.62 5.96
C ARG A 61 0.78 12.63 6.03
N PRO A 62 0.51 13.95 6.05
CA PRO A 62 1.54 14.97 6.20
C PRO A 62 2.44 14.74 7.41
N ASN A 63 1.86 14.49 8.58
CA ASN A 63 2.62 14.24 9.81
C ASN A 63 3.50 12.97 9.77
N GLU A 64 3.11 11.95 8.99
CA GLU A 64 3.97 10.77 8.75
C GLU A 64 5.16 11.13 7.85
N ARG A 65 4.94 11.98 6.83
CA ARG A 65 6.01 12.46 5.93
C ARG A 65 6.98 13.39 6.64
N GLU A 66 6.48 14.30 7.47
CA GLU A 66 7.31 15.21 8.28
C GLU A 66 8.20 14.46 9.26
N ARG A 67 7.65 13.45 9.96
CA ARG A 67 8.41 12.63 10.91
C ARG A 67 9.45 11.74 10.22
N SER A 68 9.15 11.25 9.02
CA SER A 68 10.01 10.32 8.28
C SER A 68 10.09 10.73 6.80
N PRO A 69 10.80 11.83 6.47
CA PRO A 69 10.89 12.32 5.09
C PRO A 69 11.47 11.26 4.15
N SER A 70 10.81 11.03 3.01
CA SER A 70 11.31 10.07 2.02
C SER A 70 12.59 10.57 1.38
N ARG A 71 13.61 9.70 1.33
CA ARG A 71 14.82 9.93 0.56
C ARG A 71 14.58 9.64 -0.93
N ARG A 72 15.26 10.38 -1.78
CA ARG A 72 15.28 10.22 -3.24
C ARG A 72 16.73 10.25 -3.73
N TRP A 73 17.03 9.60 -4.84
CA TRP A 73 18.35 9.75 -5.48
C TRP A 73 18.50 11.12 -6.11
N GLN A 74 19.73 11.57 -6.19
CA GLN A 74 20.04 12.86 -6.82
C GLN A 74 19.62 12.86 -8.30
N GLY A 75 18.89 13.89 -8.70
CA GLY A 75 18.38 14.04 -10.07
C GLY A 75 17.08 13.28 -10.36
N PHE A 76 16.37 12.80 -9.33
CA PHE A 76 15.00 12.33 -9.53
C PHE A 76 14.11 13.53 -9.96
N ASP A 77 13.56 13.43 -11.16
CA ASP A 77 12.70 14.44 -11.80
C ASP A 77 11.28 13.90 -12.11
N GLY A 78 10.98 12.69 -11.63
CA GLY A 78 9.67 12.08 -11.79
C GLY A 78 8.58 12.76 -10.97
N LEU A 79 7.33 12.42 -11.27
CA LEU A 79 6.16 12.90 -10.57
C LEU A 79 6.05 12.29 -9.15
N VAL A 80 5.91 13.13 -8.12
CA VAL A 80 5.54 12.70 -6.78
C VAL A 80 4.08 13.07 -6.53
N ILE A 81 3.24 12.06 -6.27
CA ILE A 81 1.83 12.24 -5.92
C ILE A 81 1.70 12.09 -4.40
N GLU A 82 1.36 13.18 -3.76
CA GLU A 82 1.07 13.28 -2.33
C GLU A 82 0.02 14.38 -2.11
N ASN A 83 -0.60 14.43 -0.92
CA ASN A 83 -1.51 15.52 -0.55
C ASN A 83 -1.43 15.84 0.95
N ASP A 84 -2.00 16.99 1.32
CA ASP A 84 -2.04 17.48 2.70
C ASP A 84 -3.43 17.32 3.34
N LEU A 85 -4.31 16.53 2.73
CA LEU A 85 -5.62 16.23 3.27
C LEU A 85 -5.57 15.29 4.47
N GLY A 86 -6.53 15.44 5.39
CA GLY A 86 -6.74 14.48 6.49
C GLY A 86 -5.59 14.43 7.50
N ASN A 87 -4.94 15.56 7.74
CA ASN A 87 -4.00 15.68 8.85
C ASN A 87 -4.79 15.63 10.16
N ALA A 88 -4.51 14.66 11.01
CA ALA A 88 -5.09 14.56 12.34
C ALA A 88 -4.12 15.16 13.35
N GLU A 89 -4.63 15.88 14.38
CA GLU A 89 -3.81 16.40 15.48
C GLU A 89 -3.00 15.27 16.15
N GLU A 90 -3.61 14.09 16.24
CA GLU A 90 -2.99 12.89 16.74
C GLU A 90 -3.19 11.71 15.77
N ASP A 91 -2.16 10.86 15.62
CA ASP A 91 -2.25 9.67 14.77
C ASP A 91 -3.31 8.70 15.32
N PRO A 92 -4.38 8.39 14.56
CA PRO A 92 -5.45 7.48 15.01
C PRO A 92 -4.93 6.11 15.47
N TRP A 93 -3.84 5.63 14.90
CA TRP A 93 -3.19 4.40 15.33
C TRP A 93 -2.60 4.51 16.73
N HIS A 94 -1.94 5.63 17.05
CA HIS A 94 -1.42 5.87 18.40
C HIS A 94 -2.55 6.04 19.43
N VAL A 95 -3.63 6.71 19.05
CA VAL A 95 -4.83 6.82 19.89
C VAL A 95 -5.42 5.44 20.19
N PHE A 96 -5.57 4.59 19.16
CA PHE A 96 -6.03 3.22 19.33
C PHE A 96 -5.11 2.42 20.27
N ILE A 97 -3.79 2.41 20.04
CA ILE A 97 -2.83 1.67 20.87
C ILE A 97 -2.95 2.05 22.35
N ARG A 98 -3.05 3.36 22.67
CA ARG A 98 -3.17 3.81 24.08
C ARG A 98 -4.47 3.40 24.74
N ASN A 99 -5.56 3.35 24.00
CA ASN A 99 -6.91 3.13 24.54
C ASN A 99 -7.39 1.68 24.45
N SER A 100 -6.70 0.80 23.69
CA SER A 100 -7.08 -0.61 23.53
C SER A 100 -6.55 -1.47 24.67
N ASP A 101 -7.06 -2.69 24.77
CA ASP A 101 -6.54 -3.73 25.66
C ASP A 101 -5.27 -4.42 25.12
N LEU A 102 -4.84 -4.05 23.93
CA LEU A 102 -3.68 -4.61 23.20
C LEU A 102 -3.84 -6.11 22.86
N SER A 103 -5.06 -6.63 22.83
CA SER A 103 -5.32 -8.01 22.39
C SER A 103 -5.25 -8.15 20.88
N ALA A 104 -4.96 -9.34 20.36
CA ALA A 104 -5.02 -9.64 18.93
C ALA A 104 -6.41 -9.30 18.36
N LYS A 105 -7.48 -9.60 19.11
CA LYS A 105 -8.86 -9.24 18.74
C LYS A 105 -9.04 -7.74 18.55
N ALA A 106 -8.54 -6.92 19.49
CA ALA A 106 -8.67 -5.47 19.38
C ALA A 106 -7.94 -4.93 18.13
N PHE A 107 -6.76 -5.46 17.81
CA PHE A 107 -6.06 -5.11 16.57
C PHE A 107 -6.83 -5.55 15.33
N THR A 108 -7.40 -6.76 15.31
CA THR A 108 -8.24 -7.23 14.20
C THR A 108 -9.47 -6.34 14.02
N ASP A 109 -10.21 -6.05 15.09
CA ASP A 109 -11.40 -5.21 15.04
C ASP A 109 -11.08 -3.80 14.52
N TYR A 110 -9.96 -3.21 14.96
CA TYR A 110 -9.49 -1.92 14.46
C TYR A 110 -9.17 -1.98 12.97
N MET A 111 -8.47 -3.02 12.52
CA MET A 111 -8.11 -3.17 11.10
C MET A 111 -9.34 -3.41 10.23
N VAL A 112 -10.30 -4.21 10.67
CA VAL A 112 -11.57 -4.40 9.95
C VAL A 112 -12.32 -3.07 9.78
N ALA A 113 -12.43 -2.28 10.86
CA ALA A 113 -13.04 -0.95 10.77
C ALA A 113 -12.25 -0.03 9.83
N TYR A 114 -10.92 -0.02 9.92
CA TYR A 114 -10.06 0.74 9.04
C TYR A 114 -10.27 0.39 7.55
N TYR A 115 -10.24 -0.91 7.20
CA TYR A 115 -10.41 -1.34 5.81
C TYR A 115 -11.80 -1.06 5.25
N ARG A 116 -12.85 -1.13 6.08
CA ARG A 116 -14.20 -0.73 5.69
C ARG A 116 -14.27 0.74 5.27
N ASP A 117 -13.60 1.62 6.00
CA ASP A 117 -13.71 3.05 5.83
C ASP A 117 -12.64 3.62 4.87
N ALA A 118 -11.47 2.99 4.76
CA ALA A 118 -10.30 3.46 4.02
C ALA A 118 -10.57 3.81 2.54
N PRO A 119 -11.38 3.07 1.76
CA PRO A 119 -11.67 3.43 0.38
C PRO A 119 -12.39 4.78 0.19
N PHE A 120 -13.06 5.29 1.24
CA PHE A 120 -13.92 6.47 1.18
C PHE A 120 -13.31 7.70 1.85
N VAL A 121 -12.13 7.59 2.41
CA VAL A 121 -11.43 8.74 3.00
C VAL A 121 -10.98 9.67 1.88
N ASP A 122 -11.39 10.93 1.90
CA ASP A 122 -11.13 11.93 0.85
C ASP A 122 -9.66 11.95 0.40
N ARG A 123 -8.75 11.83 1.36
CA ARG A 123 -7.31 11.77 1.10
C ARG A 123 -6.91 10.57 0.24
N HIS A 124 -7.50 9.42 0.49
CA HIS A 124 -7.23 8.21 -0.28
C HIS A 124 -7.88 8.29 -1.66
N VAL A 125 -9.10 8.80 -1.74
CA VAL A 125 -9.81 9.00 -3.01
C VAL A 125 -8.99 9.92 -3.93
N ASP A 126 -8.51 11.08 -3.42
CA ASP A 126 -7.65 11.98 -4.20
C ASP A 126 -6.38 11.28 -4.70
N LEU A 127 -5.64 10.61 -3.80
CA LEU A 127 -4.39 9.94 -4.15
C LEU A 127 -4.59 8.78 -5.13
N TYR A 128 -5.65 7.99 -4.96
CA TYR A 128 -5.96 6.87 -5.84
C TYR A 128 -6.41 7.35 -7.23
N SER A 129 -7.24 8.40 -7.29
CA SER A 129 -7.65 9.01 -8.57
C SER A 129 -6.44 9.53 -9.35
N ARG A 130 -5.56 10.27 -8.69
CA ARG A 130 -4.34 10.81 -9.31
C ARG A 130 -3.33 9.72 -9.68
N TYR A 131 -3.27 8.63 -8.92
CA TYR A 131 -2.48 7.46 -9.29
C TYR A 131 -2.98 6.83 -10.59
N PHE A 132 -4.29 6.55 -10.72
CA PHE A 132 -4.84 5.96 -11.94
C PHE A 132 -4.73 6.91 -13.14
N GLN A 133 -4.84 8.22 -12.92
CA GLN A 133 -4.56 9.19 -13.96
C GLN A 133 -3.11 9.08 -14.42
N ALA A 134 -2.14 9.16 -13.52
CA ALA A 134 -0.72 9.05 -13.85
C ALA A 134 -0.39 7.71 -14.51
N LEU A 135 -0.97 6.60 -14.04
CA LEU A 135 -0.77 5.27 -14.61
C LEU A 135 -1.28 5.18 -16.06
N SER A 136 -2.32 5.95 -16.43
CA SER A 136 -2.81 6.03 -17.81
C SER A 136 -1.92 6.89 -18.73
N GLU A 137 -1.11 7.77 -18.16
CA GLU A 137 -0.30 8.76 -18.90
C GLU A 137 1.18 8.35 -19.01
N THR A 138 1.76 7.73 -17.96
CA THR A 138 3.20 7.40 -17.92
C THR A 138 3.54 6.12 -18.70
N ASP A 139 4.73 6.09 -19.29
CA ASP A 139 5.34 4.90 -19.90
C ASP A 139 6.43 4.27 -19.02
N GLY A 140 6.89 4.94 -17.96
CA GLY A 140 7.85 4.46 -16.99
C GLY A 140 7.23 3.65 -15.84
N ALA A 141 8.06 3.23 -14.92
CA ALA A 141 7.61 2.47 -13.76
C ALA A 141 6.95 3.36 -12.69
N VAL A 142 6.01 2.79 -11.96
CA VAL A 142 5.28 3.46 -10.88
C VAL A 142 5.54 2.75 -9.55
N LEU A 143 5.89 3.51 -8.51
CA LEU A 143 6.01 3.03 -7.14
C LEU A 143 4.87 3.60 -6.30
N ILE A 144 4.10 2.72 -5.65
CA ILE A 144 3.13 3.10 -4.63
C ILE A 144 3.64 2.71 -3.23
N HIS A 145 3.55 3.60 -2.26
CA HIS A 145 4.00 3.30 -0.90
C HIS A 145 3.18 4.04 0.18
N CYS A 146 3.22 3.50 1.39
CA CYS A 146 2.76 4.19 2.59
C CYS A 146 3.81 4.05 3.70
N ALA A 147 3.45 4.01 4.97
CA ALA A 147 4.41 3.79 6.05
C ALA A 147 5.03 2.38 5.98
N ALA A 148 4.22 1.33 6.00
CA ALA A 148 4.66 -0.07 5.99
C ALA A 148 4.51 -0.76 4.61
N GLY A 149 3.96 -0.08 3.60
CA GLY A 149 3.64 -0.70 2.31
C GLY A 149 2.55 -1.79 2.39
N LYS A 150 1.74 -1.76 3.46
CA LYS A 150 0.82 -2.81 3.89
C LYS A 150 -0.62 -2.49 3.50
N ASP A 151 -1.28 -1.60 4.25
CA ASP A 151 -2.73 -1.38 4.20
C ASP A 151 -3.16 -0.47 3.05
N ARG A 152 -2.84 0.81 3.08
CA ARG A 152 -3.15 1.79 2.01
C ARG A 152 -2.62 1.34 0.66
N THR A 153 -1.38 0.91 0.66
CA THR A 153 -0.69 0.35 -0.52
C THR A 153 -1.33 -0.94 -0.99
N GLY A 154 -1.78 -1.79 -0.05
CA GLY A 154 -2.46 -3.05 -0.35
C GLY A 154 -3.79 -2.85 -1.05
N ILE A 155 -4.62 -1.91 -0.57
CA ILE A 155 -5.91 -1.57 -1.20
C ILE A 155 -5.66 -1.06 -2.63
N LEU A 156 -4.74 -0.11 -2.82
CA LEU A 156 -4.47 0.46 -4.15
C LEU A 156 -3.91 -0.57 -5.13
N ALA A 157 -2.98 -1.43 -4.69
CA ALA A 157 -2.47 -2.53 -5.51
C ALA A 157 -3.58 -3.51 -5.89
N ALA A 158 -4.48 -3.84 -4.96
CA ALA A 158 -5.60 -4.73 -5.21
C ALA A 158 -6.63 -4.14 -6.20
N LEU A 159 -6.92 -2.84 -6.10
CA LEU A 159 -7.75 -2.13 -7.09
C LEU A 159 -7.10 -2.12 -8.49
N THR A 160 -5.76 -1.99 -8.55
CA THR A 160 -5.02 -2.07 -9.81
C THR A 160 -5.08 -3.48 -10.41
N HIS A 161 -4.93 -4.51 -9.60
CA HIS A 161 -5.09 -5.90 -10.02
C HIS A 161 -6.50 -6.19 -10.52
N HIS A 162 -7.53 -5.72 -9.80
CA HIS A 162 -8.93 -5.86 -10.23
C HIS A 162 -9.18 -5.18 -11.58
N LEU A 163 -8.72 -3.94 -11.74
CA LEU A 163 -8.83 -3.19 -13.00
C LEU A 163 -8.21 -3.95 -14.17
N ALA A 164 -7.07 -4.57 -13.96
CA ALA A 164 -6.35 -5.34 -14.97
C ALA A 164 -6.98 -6.71 -15.27
N GLY A 165 -7.88 -7.22 -14.41
CA GLY A 165 -8.50 -8.53 -14.54
C GLY A 165 -7.68 -9.68 -13.94
N VAL A 166 -6.80 -9.41 -12.98
CA VAL A 166 -6.10 -10.43 -12.19
C VAL A 166 -7.12 -11.20 -11.35
N SER A 167 -6.93 -12.51 -11.19
CA SER A 167 -7.83 -13.35 -10.40
C SER A 167 -7.87 -12.92 -8.93
N GLU A 168 -9.02 -13.10 -8.26
CA GLU A 168 -9.16 -12.79 -6.82
C GLU A 168 -8.14 -13.58 -5.97
N ALA A 169 -7.84 -14.81 -6.36
CA ALA A 169 -6.85 -15.65 -5.69
C ALA A 169 -5.43 -15.05 -5.78
N ASP A 170 -5.03 -14.59 -6.96
CA ASP A 170 -3.71 -13.97 -7.17
C ASP A 170 -3.61 -12.59 -6.49
N LEU A 171 -4.68 -11.82 -6.52
CA LEU A 171 -4.79 -10.54 -5.83
C LEU A 171 -4.65 -10.71 -4.31
N ALA A 172 -5.36 -11.68 -3.71
CA ALA A 172 -5.21 -12.03 -2.30
C ALA A 172 -3.81 -12.56 -1.99
N ALA A 173 -3.23 -13.37 -2.87
CA ALA A 173 -1.88 -13.89 -2.72
C ALA A 173 -0.82 -12.77 -2.71
N ASP A 174 -0.91 -11.76 -3.61
CA ASP A 174 -0.01 -10.59 -3.54
C ASP A 174 -0.16 -9.83 -2.23
N PHE A 175 -1.38 -9.59 -1.80
CA PHE A 175 -1.64 -8.89 -0.55
C PHE A 175 -0.97 -9.59 0.64
N LEU A 176 -1.11 -10.91 0.73
CA LEU A 176 -0.56 -11.74 1.79
C LEU A 176 0.97 -11.88 1.77
N LEU A 177 1.67 -11.53 0.65
CA LEU A 177 3.14 -11.44 0.63
C LEU A 177 3.71 -10.41 1.63
N THR A 178 2.88 -9.55 2.18
CA THR A 178 3.23 -8.66 3.29
C THR A 178 3.60 -9.43 4.56
N ASN A 179 3.09 -10.65 4.75
CA ASN A 179 3.35 -11.53 5.89
C ASN A 179 4.69 -12.28 5.71
N ASP A 180 5.75 -11.52 5.62
CA ASP A 180 7.11 -12.04 5.45
C ASP A 180 7.74 -12.36 6.80
N ALA A 181 8.21 -13.60 6.98
CA ALA A 181 8.74 -14.07 8.26
C ALA A 181 9.97 -13.27 8.72
N GLU A 182 10.91 -12.95 7.82
CA GLU A 182 12.09 -12.15 8.14
C GLU A 182 11.71 -10.74 8.59
N ARG A 183 10.67 -10.18 7.97
CA ARG A 183 10.10 -8.89 8.36
C ARG A 183 9.49 -8.96 9.76
N PHE A 184 8.75 -10.01 10.09
CA PHE A 184 8.20 -10.20 11.44
C PHE A 184 9.29 -10.37 12.48
N GLU A 185 10.29 -11.20 12.25
CA GLU A 185 11.41 -11.38 13.16
C GLU A 185 12.11 -10.06 13.48
N ARG A 186 12.31 -9.21 12.50
CA ARG A 186 12.96 -7.91 12.65
C ARG A 186 12.07 -6.86 13.31
N ARG A 187 10.78 -6.79 12.94
CA ARG A 187 9.87 -5.73 13.37
C ARG A 187 9.13 -6.02 14.69
N ALA A 188 8.89 -7.28 15.01
CA ALA A 188 8.11 -7.63 16.20
C ALA A 188 8.72 -7.12 17.52
N PRO A 189 10.02 -7.26 17.78
CA PRO A 189 10.61 -6.70 18.98
C PRO A 189 10.48 -5.17 19.06
N GLN A 190 10.79 -4.48 17.96
CA GLN A 190 10.71 -3.02 17.87
C GLN A 190 9.29 -2.50 18.12
N PHE A 191 8.29 -3.14 17.51
CA PHE A 191 6.89 -2.78 17.69
C PHE A 191 6.46 -2.98 19.16
N ALA A 192 6.81 -4.13 19.76
CA ALA A 192 6.48 -4.41 21.15
C ALA A 192 7.12 -3.40 22.11
N ASP A 193 8.36 -2.99 21.86
CA ASP A 193 9.08 -1.99 22.68
C ASP A 193 8.43 -0.61 22.57
N VAL A 194 8.06 -0.16 21.34
CA VAL A 194 7.34 1.10 21.12
C VAL A 194 5.97 1.10 21.83
N VAL A 195 5.21 0.01 21.73
CA VAL A 195 3.92 -0.12 22.42
C VAL A 195 4.11 -0.06 23.94
N GLN A 196 5.12 -0.75 24.46
CA GLN A 196 5.43 -0.73 25.89
C GLN A 196 5.85 0.66 26.37
N GLU A 197 6.67 1.37 25.62
CA GLU A 197 7.06 2.75 25.94
C GLU A 197 5.86 3.69 25.94
N MET A 198 4.96 3.55 24.94
CA MET A 198 3.78 4.38 24.80
C MET A 198 2.69 4.13 25.86
N THR A 199 2.54 2.89 26.32
CA THR A 199 1.39 2.47 27.14
C THR A 199 1.75 1.93 28.53
N GLY A 200 3.02 1.65 28.80
CA GLY A 200 3.49 0.91 29.98
C GLY A 200 3.15 -0.59 29.95
N ARG A 201 2.54 -1.10 28.88
CA ARG A 201 2.09 -2.49 28.71
C ARG A 201 2.73 -3.13 27.49
N ARG A 202 3.17 -4.38 27.60
CA ARG A 202 3.74 -5.12 26.49
C ARG A 202 2.65 -5.98 25.83
N PRO A 203 2.44 -5.88 24.50
CA PRO A 203 1.51 -6.72 23.80
C PRO A 203 1.99 -8.17 23.76
N THR A 204 1.06 -9.12 23.63
CA THR A 204 1.38 -10.54 23.38
C THR A 204 1.98 -10.72 21.98
N GLN A 205 2.67 -11.84 21.75
CA GLN A 205 3.23 -12.15 20.45
C GLN A 205 2.14 -12.22 19.36
N ASP A 206 1.00 -12.82 19.65
CA ASP A 206 -0.13 -12.91 18.70
C ASP A 206 -0.66 -11.52 18.34
N ALA A 207 -0.79 -10.62 19.33
CA ALA A 207 -1.20 -9.24 19.08
C ALA A 207 -0.19 -8.49 18.20
N VAL A 208 1.11 -8.70 18.41
CA VAL A 208 2.17 -8.12 17.58
C VAL A 208 2.10 -8.63 16.14
N ILE A 209 1.93 -9.95 15.94
CA ILE A 209 1.80 -10.56 14.62
C ILE A 209 0.56 -10.00 13.90
N THR A 210 -0.58 -9.91 14.60
CA THR A 210 -1.81 -9.31 14.06
C THR A 210 -1.60 -7.86 13.65
N ALA A 211 -0.96 -7.06 14.48
CA ALA A 211 -0.69 -5.64 14.20
C ALA A 211 0.23 -5.44 12.99
N LEU A 212 1.26 -6.26 12.84
CA LEU A 212 2.25 -6.17 11.77
C LEU A 212 1.81 -6.87 10.48
N GLY A 213 0.94 -7.85 10.57
CA GLY A 213 0.46 -8.66 9.45
C GLY A 213 -0.74 -8.08 8.71
N VAL A 214 -1.22 -8.86 7.75
CA VAL A 214 -2.49 -8.65 7.04
C VAL A 214 -3.21 -9.99 6.93
N GLU A 215 -4.54 -9.94 6.84
CA GLU A 215 -5.38 -11.11 6.62
C GLU A 215 -6.28 -10.88 5.41
N ALA A 216 -6.59 -11.93 4.64
CA ALA A 216 -7.36 -11.82 3.39
C ALA A 216 -8.70 -11.10 3.63
N HIS A 217 -9.36 -11.38 4.73
CA HIS A 217 -10.65 -10.77 5.07
C HIS A 217 -10.60 -9.25 5.28
N TYR A 218 -9.42 -8.63 5.51
CA TYR A 218 -9.31 -7.17 5.53
C TYR A 218 -9.60 -6.58 4.15
N LEU A 219 -9.02 -7.17 3.11
CA LEU A 219 -9.26 -6.73 1.74
C LEU A 219 -10.69 -7.02 1.29
N GLU A 220 -11.22 -8.20 1.66
CA GLU A 220 -12.63 -8.56 1.46
C GLU A 220 -13.56 -7.54 2.11
N THR A 221 -13.24 -7.07 3.33
CA THR A 221 -14.00 -6.01 4.01
C THR A 221 -14.02 -4.71 3.21
N ALA A 222 -12.86 -4.29 2.67
CA ALA A 222 -12.79 -3.08 1.85
C ALA A 222 -13.62 -3.22 0.57
N PHE A 223 -13.54 -4.37 -0.10
CA PHE A 223 -14.27 -4.64 -1.34
C PHE A 223 -15.78 -4.78 -1.12
N SER A 224 -16.19 -5.44 -0.02
CA SER A 224 -17.60 -5.50 0.38
C SER A 224 -18.17 -4.11 0.65
N ALA A 225 -17.44 -3.26 1.38
CA ALA A 225 -17.87 -1.89 1.66
C ALA A 225 -18.00 -1.05 0.37
N ILE A 226 -17.11 -1.23 -0.60
CA ILE A 226 -17.21 -0.61 -1.92
C ILE A 226 -18.45 -1.13 -2.65
N HIS A 227 -18.67 -2.45 -2.67
CA HIS A 227 -19.83 -3.06 -3.30
C HIS A 227 -21.14 -2.55 -2.69
N ASP A 228 -21.24 -2.51 -1.38
CA ASP A 228 -22.43 -2.05 -0.67
C ASP A 228 -22.80 -0.59 -0.99
N LYS A 229 -21.78 0.26 -1.20
CA LYS A 229 -21.97 1.69 -1.44
C LYS A 229 -22.10 2.07 -2.91
N HIS A 230 -21.42 1.37 -3.81
CA HIS A 230 -21.30 1.71 -5.23
C HIS A 230 -21.78 0.60 -6.17
N GLY A 231 -22.21 -0.56 -5.64
CA GLY A 231 -22.70 -1.70 -6.43
C GLY A 231 -21.63 -2.60 -7.00
N SER A 232 -20.44 -2.07 -7.34
CA SER A 232 -19.29 -2.87 -7.79
C SER A 232 -17.96 -2.13 -7.64
N LEU A 233 -16.84 -2.85 -7.73
CA LEU A 233 -15.51 -2.24 -7.80
C LEU A 233 -15.33 -1.43 -9.09
N ASP A 234 -15.92 -1.87 -10.20
CA ASP A 234 -15.86 -1.14 -11.48
C ASP A 234 -16.60 0.18 -11.40
N ALA A 235 -17.80 0.23 -10.80
CA ALA A 235 -18.51 1.47 -10.56
C ALA A 235 -17.74 2.42 -9.64
N TYR A 236 -17.10 1.91 -8.59
CA TYR A 236 -16.25 2.72 -7.73
C TYR A 236 -15.03 3.29 -8.48
N LEU A 237 -14.36 2.48 -9.30
CA LEU A 237 -13.24 2.92 -10.14
C LEU A 237 -13.68 4.03 -11.10
N GLU A 238 -14.85 3.90 -11.74
CA GLU A 238 -15.37 4.87 -12.70
C GLU A 238 -15.91 6.13 -12.02
N ASP A 239 -16.87 5.99 -11.12
CA ASP A 239 -17.63 7.11 -10.55
C ASP A 239 -16.85 7.89 -9.48
N VAL A 240 -15.98 7.21 -8.72
CA VAL A 240 -15.26 7.81 -7.60
C VAL A 240 -13.82 8.11 -7.96
N LEU A 241 -13.12 7.18 -8.62
CA LEU A 241 -11.71 7.36 -8.94
C LEU A 241 -11.47 7.89 -10.37
N GLY A 242 -12.53 8.10 -11.16
CA GLY A 242 -12.47 8.69 -12.48
C GLY A 242 -11.78 7.79 -13.53
N VAL A 243 -11.86 6.47 -13.35
CA VAL A 243 -11.32 5.48 -14.29
C VAL A 243 -12.43 5.11 -15.30
N ASP A 244 -12.74 6.02 -16.19
CA ASP A 244 -13.66 5.77 -17.31
C ASP A 244 -13.10 4.73 -18.30
N ALA A 245 -13.91 4.35 -19.28
CA ALA A 245 -13.54 3.32 -20.26
C ALA A 245 -12.25 3.65 -21.01
N ALA A 246 -12.04 4.92 -21.39
CA ALA A 246 -10.87 5.36 -22.14
C ALA A 246 -9.59 5.28 -21.27
N ARG A 247 -9.68 5.71 -20.01
CA ARG A 247 -8.57 5.62 -19.05
C ARG A 247 -8.26 4.17 -18.72
N ARG A 248 -9.29 3.32 -18.51
CA ARG A 248 -9.10 1.87 -18.29
C ARG A 248 -8.35 1.24 -19.46
N GLU A 249 -8.75 1.51 -20.70
CA GLU A 249 -8.08 1.00 -21.90
C GLU A 249 -6.61 1.46 -21.97
N ALA A 250 -6.35 2.74 -21.72
CA ALA A 250 -4.99 3.28 -21.67
C ALA A 250 -4.13 2.59 -20.62
N ILE A 251 -4.64 2.40 -19.40
CA ILE A 251 -3.94 1.67 -18.33
C ILE A 251 -3.65 0.23 -18.74
N VAL A 252 -4.67 -0.50 -19.20
CA VAL A 252 -4.53 -1.91 -19.61
C VAL A 252 -3.50 -2.06 -20.72
N HIS A 253 -3.49 -1.17 -21.71
CA HIS A 253 -2.47 -1.16 -22.77
C HIS A 253 -1.04 -0.98 -22.24
N LYS A 254 -0.88 -0.16 -21.20
CA LYS A 254 0.44 0.14 -20.62
C LYS A 254 0.96 -0.96 -19.68
N ILE A 255 0.07 -1.64 -18.95
CA ILE A 255 0.48 -2.60 -17.90
C ILE A 255 0.33 -4.07 -18.30
N LEU A 256 -0.37 -4.43 -19.39
CA LEU A 256 -0.47 -5.78 -19.91
C LEU A 256 0.37 -5.98 -21.18
N ASP A 257 0.98 -7.19 -21.29
CA ASP A 257 1.69 -7.64 -22.51
C ASP A 257 0.76 -7.77 -23.71
#